data_9780d88861b769e55b3a8f1ae62194e0
#
_entry.id   9780d88861b769e55b3a8f1ae62194e0
#
_cell.length_a   1.000
_cell.length_b   1.000
_cell.length_c   1.000
_cell.angle_alpha   90.00
_cell.angle_beta   90.00
_cell.angle_gamma   90.00
#
_symmetry.space_group_name_H-M   'P 1'
#
loop_
_entity.id
_entity.type
_entity.pdbx_description
1 polymer ?
#
loop_
_entity_poly.entity_id
_entity_poly.type
_entity_poly.pdbx_seq_one_letter_code
_entity_poly.pdbx_strand_id
1 'polypeptide(L)'
;MTNGMNVSRRDLFKFGGLAAITAAGAGALAGCAPQQKMASTGAAAAEDGSTYVGPSFLQKPAEITEFDEEHTYDVVVVGAGESGLSAMHAALEAGATVGALQSLSIVQTAGNMGASIDLTKTNEAGIKAVLSFINYKSDYRANLGQVETWARNSQEALAWWAEAAAKGGSESKPYDYTVNCNGHEVFFHANTYFHDEGHQKGALVIGDAVQAEGAEIFFETPCVQLLVEDGRVAGAIGETKDGTHVLLRANKGVIMAAGDYVGDSEMLYYYTPDAKGLHQAVDFRNGTGLKAAMWAGAQMCPASHTKMVHGEGPKVRFEMPYLFLDRHGKRFMDEGCCRMGYLNEFTNKYLAEVDFAESTAAKFFSIVPTNWEEHYDAWKDFSDISIHNAYRNVDPEAWIKGDTLEELAEGMIAYADEEGWAHDYTVEAIVESINRYNELVVAGNGDEDFGKRDEYMVPIEAPCYAVPRGANNIDALVDGLWCDGNFQCLDVDMKPIEGLFAVGNASGPFFGNSNYPMDIEGLSVGRAITTGFATGRYVAGL
;
A
#
# COMPACT_ATOMS: atom_id res chain seq x y z
N MET A 1 12.09 55.93 -16.82
CA MET A 1 11.64 55.43 -18.11
C MET A 1 12.27 54.04 -18.26
N THR A 2 11.57 53.02 -17.88
CA THR A 2 12.01 51.61 -18.01
C THR A 2 11.04 50.94 -18.96
N ASN A 3 11.52 50.63 -20.17
CA ASN A 3 10.80 49.90 -21.19
C ASN A 3 10.70 48.42 -20.78
N GLY A 4 9.51 47.98 -20.45
CA GLY A 4 9.18 46.57 -20.32
C GLY A 4 8.99 45.94 -21.69
N MET A 5 9.81 44.98 -22.05
CA MET A 5 9.59 44.14 -23.23
C MET A 5 8.52 43.10 -22.93
N ASN A 6 7.36 43.24 -23.57
CA ASN A 6 6.35 42.20 -23.65
C ASN A 6 6.78 41.14 -24.67
N VAL A 7 7.22 39.96 -24.22
CA VAL A 7 7.51 38.82 -25.10
C VAL A 7 6.22 37.99 -25.21
N SER A 8 5.67 37.86 -26.41
CA SER A 8 4.48 37.07 -26.67
C SER A 8 4.80 35.56 -26.71
N ARG A 9 3.85 34.73 -26.31
CA ARG A 9 3.98 33.26 -26.37
C ARG A 9 4.34 32.70 -27.77
N ARG A 10 4.15 33.46 -28.83
CA ARG A 10 4.51 33.08 -30.20
C ARG A 10 6.00 33.24 -30.52
N ASP A 11 6.74 34.04 -29.77
CA ASP A 11 8.16 34.28 -30.02
C ASP A 11 9.06 33.22 -29.39
N LEU A 12 8.53 32.43 -28.47
CA LEU A 12 9.26 31.32 -27.82
C LEU A 12 9.50 30.13 -28.78
N PHE A 13 8.71 30.01 -29.83
CA PHE A 13 8.79 28.86 -30.77
C PHE A 13 9.68 29.12 -32.00
N LYS A 14 10.30 30.30 -32.14
CA LYS A 14 11.12 30.65 -33.30
C LYS A 14 12.63 30.44 -33.12
N PHE A 15 13.10 30.00 -31.94
CA PHE A 15 14.51 29.75 -31.66
C PHE A 15 14.89 28.28 -31.51
N GLY A 16 14.20 27.41 -32.20
CA GLY A 16 14.52 25.97 -32.31
C GLY A 16 15.19 25.64 -33.64
N GLY A 17 16.34 26.15 -33.90
CA GLY A 17 17.11 25.85 -35.11
C GLY A 17 18.53 25.40 -34.78
N LEU A 18 18.82 24.16 -35.15
CA LEU A 18 20.11 23.45 -35.26
C LEU A 18 21.37 24.21 -34.88
N ALA A 19 22.08 23.71 -33.88
CA ALA A 19 23.54 23.77 -33.87
C ALA A 19 24.11 22.44 -33.35
N ALA A 20 24.69 21.68 -34.24
CA ALA A 20 25.60 20.59 -33.92
C ALA A 20 26.84 21.20 -33.25
N ILE A 21 27.14 20.76 -32.01
CA ILE A 21 28.43 21.03 -31.37
C ILE A 21 29.02 19.68 -30.94
N THR A 22 30.17 19.45 -31.55
CA THR A 22 31.12 18.38 -31.27
C THR A 22 31.67 18.44 -29.85
N ALA A 23 31.97 17.24 -29.33
CA ALA A 23 32.50 16.92 -28.01
C ALA A 23 33.65 17.80 -27.53
N ALA A 24 33.58 18.28 -26.29
CA ALA A 24 34.61 18.26 -25.26
C ALA A 24 34.13 19.05 -24.03
N GLY A 25 34.14 18.43 -22.84
CA GLY A 25 33.92 19.13 -21.57
C GLY A 25 33.00 18.40 -20.63
N ALA A 26 33.53 17.41 -19.91
CA ALA A 26 32.89 16.83 -18.74
C ALA A 26 32.80 17.85 -17.61
N GLY A 27 31.62 18.08 -17.06
CA GLY A 27 31.44 18.90 -15.87
C GLY A 27 29.98 19.23 -15.56
N ALA A 28 29.40 18.50 -14.63
CA ALA A 28 28.30 18.86 -13.73
C ALA A 28 27.01 19.47 -14.34
N LEU A 29 26.08 18.61 -14.68
CA LEU A 29 24.65 18.86 -14.54
C LEU A 29 24.01 17.60 -13.94
N ALA A 30 24.16 17.42 -12.63
CA ALA A 30 23.37 16.49 -11.84
C ALA A 30 22.07 17.22 -11.45
N GLY A 31 21.07 17.11 -12.28
CA GLY A 31 19.74 17.62 -12.00
C GLY A 31 18.75 16.96 -12.95
N CYS A 32 17.85 16.14 -12.40
CA CYS A 32 16.88 15.31 -13.11
C CYS A 32 17.54 14.18 -13.91
N ALA A 33 18.10 13.20 -13.22
CA ALA A 33 18.32 11.91 -13.85
C ALA A 33 16.95 11.32 -14.19
N PRO A 34 16.66 10.99 -15.47
CA PRO A 34 15.58 10.07 -15.76
C PRO A 34 15.89 8.78 -14.97
N GLN A 35 14.84 8.14 -14.43
CA GLN A 35 14.98 6.78 -13.88
C GLN A 35 15.95 6.03 -14.78
N GLN A 36 17.02 5.51 -14.19
CA GLN A 36 17.90 4.64 -14.92
C GLN A 36 17.02 3.59 -15.59
N LYS A 37 17.06 3.49 -16.91
CA LYS A 37 16.56 2.30 -17.59
C LYS A 37 17.17 1.15 -16.83
N MET A 38 16.35 0.40 -16.13
CA MET A 38 16.78 -0.89 -15.63
C MET A 38 17.26 -1.62 -16.87
N ALA A 39 18.54 -1.89 -16.94
CA ALA A 39 19.09 -2.64 -18.05
C ALA A 39 18.22 -3.90 -18.16
N SER A 40 17.71 -4.18 -19.35
CA SER A 40 17.07 -5.45 -19.62
C SER A 40 17.99 -6.50 -19.03
N THR A 41 17.54 -7.19 -17.98
CA THR A 41 18.35 -8.15 -17.23
C THR A 41 18.56 -9.45 -18.03
N GLY A 42 18.71 -9.34 -19.31
CA GLY A 42 19.35 -10.31 -20.18
C GLY A 42 20.85 -10.11 -20.29
N ALA A 43 21.48 -9.45 -19.31
CA ALA A 43 22.92 -9.38 -19.26
C ALA A 43 23.45 -10.67 -18.64
N ALA A 44 23.84 -11.61 -19.47
CA ALA A 44 24.98 -12.46 -19.19
C ALA A 44 26.06 -11.60 -18.54
N ALA A 45 26.75 -12.14 -17.51
CA ALA A 45 27.86 -11.48 -16.86
C ALA A 45 28.68 -10.72 -17.91
N ALA A 46 28.86 -9.42 -17.70
CA ALA A 46 29.59 -8.62 -18.66
C ALA A 46 30.96 -9.30 -18.87
N GLU A 47 31.30 -9.57 -20.10
CA GLU A 47 32.58 -10.22 -20.48
C GLU A 47 33.81 -9.39 -20.05
N ASP A 48 33.60 -8.20 -19.51
CA ASP A 48 34.64 -7.25 -19.07
C ASP A 48 35.07 -7.37 -17.60
N GLY A 49 34.50 -8.33 -16.85
CA GLY A 49 34.85 -8.53 -15.44
C GLY A 49 34.41 -7.40 -14.50
N SER A 50 33.51 -6.52 -14.94
CA SER A 50 32.93 -5.50 -14.05
C SER A 50 32.05 -6.14 -13.00
N THR A 51 32.24 -5.76 -11.74
CA THR A 51 31.40 -6.21 -10.63
C THR A 51 30.06 -5.46 -10.72
N TYR A 52 28.95 -6.19 -10.68
CA TYR A 52 27.62 -5.57 -10.56
C TYR A 52 27.58 -4.62 -9.36
N VAL A 53 27.18 -3.37 -9.60
CA VAL A 53 27.06 -2.34 -8.57
C VAL A 53 25.59 -1.92 -8.49
N GLY A 54 24.76 -2.71 -7.85
CA GLY A 54 23.34 -2.44 -7.66
C GLY A 54 22.76 -3.27 -6.52
N PRO A 55 21.46 -3.13 -6.20
CA PRO A 55 20.81 -3.94 -5.19
C PRO A 55 20.95 -5.45 -5.49
N SER A 56 21.22 -6.24 -4.47
CA SER A 56 21.48 -7.68 -4.63
C SER A 56 20.27 -8.42 -5.24
N PHE A 57 19.06 -8.00 -4.90
CA PHE A 57 17.82 -8.62 -5.39
C PHE A 57 17.57 -8.41 -6.90
N LEU A 58 18.23 -7.46 -7.55
CA LEU A 58 18.15 -7.29 -9.01
C LEU A 58 19.12 -8.19 -9.77
N GLN A 59 20.08 -8.80 -9.08
CA GLN A 59 21.02 -9.72 -9.69
C GLN A 59 20.34 -11.06 -9.95
N LYS A 60 20.05 -11.38 -11.23
CA LYS A 60 19.49 -12.67 -11.63
C LYS A 60 20.46 -13.80 -11.25
N PRO A 61 20.03 -14.84 -10.51
CA PRO A 61 20.86 -16.00 -10.24
C PRO A 61 21.08 -16.83 -11.52
N ALA A 62 21.97 -17.82 -11.43
CA ALA A 62 22.16 -18.78 -12.52
C ALA A 62 20.84 -19.45 -12.89
N GLU A 63 20.63 -19.70 -14.17
CA GLU A 63 19.40 -20.32 -14.66
C GLU A 63 19.33 -21.78 -14.21
N ILE A 64 18.18 -22.17 -13.65
CA ILE A 64 17.88 -23.56 -13.29
C ILE A 64 17.35 -24.26 -14.54
N THR A 65 18.07 -25.27 -15.01
CA THR A 65 17.75 -26.01 -16.24
C THR A 65 17.51 -27.52 -16.01
N GLU A 66 17.74 -27.98 -14.76
CA GLU A 66 17.50 -29.37 -14.37
C GLU A 66 16.44 -29.38 -13.26
N PHE A 67 15.46 -30.26 -13.39
CA PHE A 67 14.34 -30.36 -12.46
C PHE A 67 14.25 -31.81 -11.96
N ASP A 68 14.06 -31.97 -10.65
CA ASP A 68 13.88 -33.27 -10.02
C ASP A 68 12.43 -33.75 -10.16
N GLU A 69 11.49 -32.82 -10.15
CA GLU A 69 10.05 -33.05 -10.33
C GLU A 69 9.49 -32.07 -11.36
N GLU A 70 8.59 -32.57 -12.23
CA GLU A 70 7.91 -31.74 -13.22
C GLU A 70 6.42 -32.08 -13.27
N HIS A 71 5.57 -31.06 -13.12
CA HIS A 71 4.11 -31.16 -13.17
C HIS A 71 3.56 -30.15 -14.18
N THR A 72 2.41 -30.46 -14.78
CA THR A 72 1.79 -29.59 -15.79
C THR A 72 0.35 -29.28 -15.40
N TYR A 73 0.02 -27.98 -15.39
CA TYR A 73 -1.31 -27.45 -15.11
C TYR A 73 -1.71 -26.43 -16.19
N ASP A 74 -2.99 -26.08 -16.23
CA ASP A 74 -3.45 -24.96 -17.05
C ASP A 74 -3.02 -23.64 -16.43
N VAL A 75 -3.20 -23.48 -15.11
CA VAL A 75 -2.84 -22.29 -14.34
C VAL A 75 -1.90 -22.67 -13.20
N VAL A 76 -0.80 -21.94 -13.07
CA VAL A 76 0.12 -22.06 -11.93
C VAL A 76 0.01 -20.82 -11.08
N VAL A 77 -0.12 -20.99 -9.74
CA VAL A 77 -0.22 -19.90 -8.78
C VAL A 77 1.00 -19.91 -7.86
N VAL A 78 1.62 -18.75 -7.67
CA VAL A 78 2.75 -18.58 -6.75
C VAL A 78 2.28 -17.84 -5.51
N GLY A 79 2.11 -18.58 -4.41
CA GLY A 79 1.61 -18.11 -3.13
C GLY A 79 0.16 -18.51 -2.85
N ALA A 80 -0.10 -18.97 -1.62
CA ALA A 80 -1.41 -19.41 -1.14
C ALA A 80 -1.92 -18.51 0.00
N GLY A 81 -2.00 -17.21 -0.28
CA GLY A 81 -2.68 -16.19 0.52
C GLY A 81 -4.08 -15.88 -0.02
N GLU A 82 -4.71 -14.77 0.45
CA GLU A 82 -6.08 -14.39 0.02
C GLU A 82 -6.23 -14.37 -1.50
N SER A 83 -5.31 -13.71 -2.20
CA SER A 83 -5.38 -13.58 -3.66
C SER A 83 -5.07 -14.89 -4.38
N GLY A 84 -4.13 -15.69 -3.87
CA GLY A 84 -3.77 -16.98 -4.46
C GLY A 84 -4.87 -18.02 -4.32
N LEU A 85 -5.45 -18.18 -3.14
CA LEU A 85 -6.56 -19.10 -2.89
C LEU A 85 -7.78 -18.75 -3.75
N SER A 86 -8.07 -17.44 -3.88
CA SER A 86 -9.17 -16.96 -4.73
C SER A 86 -8.90 -17.18 -6.22
N ALA A 87 -7.65 -17.04 -6.67
CA ALA A 87 -7.26 -17.33 -8.04
C ALA A 87 -7.37 -18.82 -8.37
N MET A 88 -6.95 -19.69 -7.45
CA MET A 88 -7.07 -21.13 -7.61
C MET A 88 -8.53 -21.56 -7.74
N HIS A 89 -9.38 -21.11 -6.80
CA HIS A 89 -10.82 -21.39 -6.85
C HIS A 89 -11.43 -20.97 -8.19
N ALA A 90 -11.25 -19.72 -8.58
CA ALA A 90 -11.88 -19.19 -9.80
C ALA A 90 -11.38 -19.87 -11.07
N ALA A 91 -10.11 -20.30 -11.11
CA ALA A 91 -9.57 -21.06 -12.21
C ALA A 91 -10.16 -22.49 -12.28
N LEU A 92 -10.29 -23.16 -11.12
CA LEU A 92 -10.94 -24.49 -11.01
C LEU A 92 -12.43 -24.42 -11.42
N GLU A 93 -13.16 -23.41 -10.94
CA GLU A 93 -14.56 -23.17 -11.32
C GLU A 93 -14.72 -22.98 -12.84
N ALA A 94 -13.73 -22.34 -13.48
CA ALA A 94 -13.67 -22.19 -14.94
C ALA A 94 -13.22 -23.46 -15.69
N GLY A 95 -12.95 -24.56 -14.98
CA GLY A 95 -12.59 -25.87 -15.53
C GLY A 95 -11.11 -26.07 -15.82
N ALA A 96 -10.22 -25.19 -15.34
CA ALA A 96 -8.78 -25.33 -15.49
C ALA A 96 -8.20 -26.28 -14.42
N THR A 97 -7.09 -26.94 -14.74
CA THR A 97 -6.24 -27.62 -13.73
C THR A 97 -5.32 -26.60 -13.07
N VAL A 98 -5.11 -26.73 -11.75
CA VAL A 98 -4.38 -25.73 -10.96
C VAL A 98 -3.33 -26.36 -10.06
N GLY A 99 -2.09 -25.89 -10.19
CA GLY A 99 -0.98 -26.18 -9.28
C GLY A 99 -0.47 -24.90 -8.63
N ALA A 100 0.01 -24.99 -7.38
CA ALA A 100 0.52 -23.82 -6.68
C ALA A 100 1.80 -24.10 -5.89
N LEU A 101 2.73 -23.13 -5.88
CA LEU A 101 3.90 -23.11 -5.00
C LEU A 101 3.60 -22.28 -3.75
N GLN A 102 3.87 -22.83 -2.56
CA GLN A 102 3.73 -22.15 -1.28
C GLN A 102 5.02 -22.27 -0.48
N SER A 103 5.57 -21.12 -0.06
CA SER A 103 6.84 -21.06 0.66
C SER A 103 6.77 -21.58 2.11
N LEU A 104 5.60 -21.53 2.73
CA LEU A 104 5.36 -21.97 4.11
C LEU A 104 4.81 -23.40 4.12
N SER A 105 4.84 -24.04 5.30
CA SER A 105 4.24 -25.37 5.52
C SER A 105 2.70 -25.33 5.60
N ILE A 106 2.11 -24.15 5.54
CA ILE A 106 0.66 -23.93 5.60
C ILE A 106 0.29 -22.76 4.69
N VAL A 107 -0.98 -22.64 4.35
CA VAL A 107 -1.53 -21.41 3.77
C VAL A 107 -1.51 -20.28 4.80
N GLN A 108 -1.29 -19.05 4.35
CA GLN A 108 -1.14 -17.89 5.24
C GLN A 108 -1.78 -16.66 4.63
N THR A 109 -2.61 -15.95 5.41
CA THR A 109 -3.21 -14.67 5.01
C THR A 109 -2.67 -13.52 5.87
N ALA A 110 -2.72 -12.31 5.34
CA ALA A 110 -2.25 -11.10 6.04
C ALA A 110 -3.38 -10.37 6.77
N GLY A 111 -4.63 -10.70 6.48
CA GLY A 111 -5.80 -10.09 7.08
C GLY A 111 -7.04 -10.99 7.00
N ASN A 112 -8.16 -10.50 7.52
CA ASN A 112 -9.40 -11.26 7.55
C ASN A 112 -10.66 -10.40 7.34
N MET A 113 -10.52 -9.09 7.11
CA MET A 113 -11.65 -8.20 6.87
C MET A 113 -11.69 -7.75 5.42
N GLY A 114 -12.66 -8.25 4.67
CA GLY A 114 -12.87 -7.90 3.27
C GLY A 114 -14.15 -7.10 3.04
N ALA A 115 -14.12 -6.17 2.09
CA ALA A 115 -15.30 -5.43 1.66
C ALA A 115 -15.55 -5.58 0.17
N SER A 116 -16.84 -5.64 -0.20
CA SER A 116 -17.35 -5.63 -1.55
C SER A 116 -18.35 -4.50 -1.74
N ILE A 117 -18.56 -4.09 -2.98
CA ILE A 117 -19.68 -3.21 -3.34
C ILE A 117 -20.95 -4.05 -3.40
N ASP A 118 -22.02 -3.57 -2.78
CA ASP A 118 -23.35 -4.13 -2.94
C ASP A 118 -23.94 -3.65 -4.29
N LEU A 119 -23.79 -4.48 -5.32
CA LEU A 119 -24.26 -4.18 -6.68
C LEU A 119 -25.79 -4.22 -6.81
N THR A 120 -26.50 -4.70 -5.80
CA THR A 120 -27.97 -4.67 -5.78
C THR A 120 -28.51 -3.30 -5.37
N LYS A 121 -27.71 -2.53 -4.62
CA LYS A 121 -28.06 -1.18 -4.14
C LYS A 121 -27.28 -0.08 -4.86
N THR A 122 -26.10 -0.39 -5.40
CA THR A 122 -25.22 0.57 -6.10
C THR A 122 -25.42 0.47 -7.60
N ASN A 123 -25.86 1.55 -8.22
CA ASN A 123 -26.05 1.64 -9.66
C ASN A 123 -24.76 2.00 -10.41
N GLU A 124 -24.82 2.06 -11.75
CA GLU A 124 -23.66 2.36 -12.60
C GLU A 124 -23.03 3.75 -12.30
N ALA A 125 -23.84 4.74 -11.90
CA ALA A 125 -23.31 6.05 -11.50
C ALA A 125 -22.50 5.94 -10.19
N GLY A 126 -22.96 5.13 -9.24
CA GLY A 126 -22.21 4.81 -8.02
C GLY A 126 -20.90 4.06 -8.30
N ILE A 127 -20.91 3.11 -9.24
CA ILE A 127 -19.66 2.44 -9.66
C ILE A 127 -18.66 3.46 -10.21
N LYS A 128 -19.08 4.33 -11.13
CA LYS A 128 -18.20 5.39 -11.66
C LYS A 128 -17.72 6.36 -10.59
N ALA A 129 -18.57 6.67 -9.63
CA ALA A 129 -18.23 7.55 -8.53
C ALA A 129 -17.16 6.93 -7.62
N VAL A 130 -17.23 5.64 -7.29
CA VAL A 130 -16.20 4.97 -6.48
C VAL A 130 -14.87 4.86 -7.23
N LEU A 131 -14.86 4.64 -8.54
CA LEU A 131 -13.63 4.68 -9.33
C LEU A 131 -12.96 6.05 -9.26
N SER A 132 -13.74 7.11 -9.45
CA SER A 132 -13.26 8.49 -9.36
C SER A 132 -12.79 8.83 -7.93
N PHE A 133 -13.50 8.35 -6.92
CA PHE A 133 -13.17 8.56 -5.52
C PHE A 133 -11.84 7.91 -5.14
N ILE A 134 -11.65 6.62 -5.48
CA ILE A 134 -10.37 5.94 -5.22
C ILE A 134 -9.24 6.63 -5.97
N ASN A 135 -9.44 7.03 -7.24
CA ASN A 135 -8.44 7.73 -8.01
C ASN A 135 -8.04 9.07 -7.36
N TYR A 136 -9.03 9.86 -6.91
CA TYR A 136 -8.78 11.09 -6.17
C TYR A 136 -7.99 10.84 -4.87
N LYS A 137 -8.41 9.86 -4.08
CA LYS A 137 -7.73 9.49 -2.82
C LYS A 137 -6.33 8.92 -3.04
N SER A 138 -6.02 8.44 -4.24
CA SER A 138 -4.72 7.93 -4.68
C SER A 138 -3.95 8.95 -5.55
N ASP A 139 -4.17 10.24 -5.32
CA ASP A 139 -3.50 11.36 -6.00
C ASP A 139 -3.59 11.30 -7.53
N TYR A 140 -4.71 10.79 -8.06
CA TYR A 140 -4.99 10.58 -9.49
C TYR A 140 -4.00 9.64 -10.19
N ARG A 141 -3.45 8.67 -9.48
CA ARG A 141 -2.44 7.73 -9.98
C ARG A 141 -2.92 6.27 -10.01
N ALA A 142 -4.14 5.99 -9.52
CA ALA A 142 -4.70 4.64 -9.52
C ALA A 142 -4.88 4.09 -10.94
N ASN A 143 -4.65 2.79 -11.11
CA ASN A 143 -5.04 2.10 -12.34
C ASN A 143 -6.55 1.84 -12.33
N LEU A 144 -7.30 2.67 -13.07
CA LEU A 144 -8.76 2.60 -13.09
C LEU A 144 -9.30 1.27 -13.64
N GLY A 145 -8.56 0.59 -14.53
CA GLY A 145 -8.94 -0.75 -15.00
C GLY A 145 -8.91 -1.79 -13.87
N GLN A 146 -7.88 -1.75 -13.03
CA GLN A 146 -7.78 -2.62 -11.85
C GLN A 146 -8.88 -2.28 -10.82
N VAL A 147 -9.13 -0.99 -10.58
CA VAL A 147 -10.19 -0.54 -9.67
C VAL A 147 -11.57 -0.96 -10.18
N GLU A 148 -11.81 -0.86 -11.49
CA GLU A 148 -13.07 -1.31 -12.11
C GLU A 148 -13.25 -2.82 -12.00
N THR A 149 -12.19 -3.60 -12.21
CA THR A 149 -12.21 -5.05 -12.01
C THR A 149 -12.63 -5.39 -10.58
N TRP A 150 -12.04 -4.73 -9.57
CA TRP A 150 -12.48 -4.89 -8.19
C TRP A 150 -13.95 -4.47 -8.00
N ALA A 151 -14.32 -3.30 -8.46
CA ALA A 151 -15.68 -2.77 -8.24
C ALA A 151 -16.77 -3.69 -8.78
N ARG A 152 -16.54 -4.34 -9.92
CA ARG A 152 -17.53 -5.19 -10.59
C ARG A 152 -17.54 -6.65 -10.14
N ASN A 153 -16.44 -7.15 -9.60
CA ASN A 153 -16.29 -8.57 -9.23
C ASN A 153 -16.26 -8.82 -7.71
N SER A 154 -16.14 -7.77 -6.89
CA SER A 154 -15.94 -7.93 -5.45
C SER A 154 -17.10 -8.64 -4.76
N GLN A 155 -18.35 -8.38 -5.16
CA GLN A 155 -19.51 -9.02 -4.55
C GLN A 155 -19.48 -10.54 -4.74
N GLU A 156 -19.22 -11.02 -5.95
CA GLU A 156 -19.15 -12.45 -6.27
C GLU A 156 -17.97 -13.12 -5.57
N ALA A 157 -16.80 -12.52 -5.66
CA ALA A 157 -15.57 -13.05 -5.05
C ALA A 157 -15.68 -13.20 -3.52
N LEU A 158 -16.22 -12.17 -2.84
CA LEU A 158 -16.36 -12.21 -1.40
C LEU A 158 -17.55 -13.07 -0.95
N ALA A 159 -18.57 -13.25 -1.77
CA ALA A 159 -19.65 -14.18 -1.48
C ALA A 159 -19.13 -15.63 -1.44
N TRP A 160 -18.30 -16.04 -2.41
CA TRP A 160 -17.65 -17.35 -2.36
C TRP A 160 -16.77 -17.50 -1.11
N TRP A 161 -15.94 -16.49 -0.81
CA TRP A 161 -15.06 -16.52 0.37
C TRP A 161 -15.86 -16.70 1.66
N ALA A 162 -16.96 -15.95 1.81
CA ALA A 162 -17.86 -16.07 2.96
C ALA A 162 -18.52 -17.45 3.07
N GLU A 163 -18.96 -18.03 1.95
CA GLU A 163 -19.55 -19.35 1.90
C GLU A 163 -18.54 -20.45 2.30
N ALA A 164 -17.33 -20.40 1.76
CA ALA A 164 -16.26 -21.34 2.11
C ALA A 164 -15.88 -21.22 3.60
N ALA A 165 -15.75 -19.99 4.10
CA ALA A 165 -15.49 -19.71 5.50
C ALA A 165 -16.60 -20.29 6.42
N ALA A 166 -17.86 -20.07 6.07
CA ALA A 166 -19.01 -20.58 6.83
C ALA A 166 -19.07 -22.11 6.84
N LYS A 167 -18.80 -22.77 5.71
CA LYS A 167 -18.70 -24.23 5.62
C LYS A 167 -17.61 -24.79 6.55
N GLY A 168 -16.51 -24.05 6.73
CA GLY A 168 -15.43 -24.39 7.63
C GLY A 168 -15.65 -24.00 9.09
N GLY A 169 -16.86 -23.49 9.43
CA GLY A 169 -17.23 -23.17 10.81
C GLY A 169 -16.78 -21.77 11.27
N SER A 170 -16.53 -20.83 10.33
CA SER A 170 -16.21 -19.46 10.68
C SER A 170 -17.39 -18.74 11.33
N GLU A 171 -17.14 -18.10 12.47
CA GLU A 171 -18.02 -17.07 13.01
C GLU A 171 -17.64 -15.72 12.41
N SER A 172 -18.33 -15.31 11.34
CA SER A 172 -18.11 -14.02 10.71
C SER A 172 -18.95 -12.92 11.36
N LYS A 173 -18.45 -11.68 11.27
CA LYS A 173 -19.18 -10.46 11.65
C LYS A 173 -19.41 -9.57 10.44
N PRO A 174 -20.49 -9.82 9.67
CA PRO A 174 -20.85 -8.97 8.54
C PRO A 174 -21.48 -7.66 9.03
N TYR A 175 -21.23 -6.58 8.27
CA TYR A 175 -21.95 -5.32 8.42
C TYR A 175 -22.01 -4.56 7.10
N ASP A 176 -23.08 -3.78 6.93
CA ASP A 176 -23.27 -2.90 5.79
C ASP A 176 -22.94 -1.47 6.19
N TYR A 177 -22.37 -0.73 5.25
CA TYR A 177 -22.12 0.71 5.41
C TYR A 177 -22.18 1.42 4.06
N THR A 178 -22.24 2.74 4.09
CA THR A 178 -22.22 3.57 2.88
C THR A 178 -21.05 4.54 2.92
N VAL A 179 -20.52 4.86 1.74
CA VAL A 179 -19.53 5.92 1.55
C VAL A 179 -20.08 6.91 0.55
N ASN A 180 -20.00 8.20 0.87
CA ASN A 180 -20.30 9.24 -0.10
C ASN A 180 -19.10 9.42 -1.04
N CYS A 181 -19.21 8.87 -2.24
CA CYS A 181 -18.20 9.00 -3.29
C CYS A 181 -18.59 10.16 -4.22
N ASN A 182 -18.00 11.34 -4.01
CA ASN A 182 -18.22 12.51 -4.88
C ASN A 182 -19.71 12.85 -5.09
N GLY A 183 -20.51 12.81 -4.01
CA GLY A 183 -21.93 13.11 -4.05
C GLY A 183 -22.84 11.92 -4.41
N HIS A 184 -22.29 10.74 -4.61
CA HIS A 184 -23.03 9.49 -4.81
C HIS A 184 -22.86 8.58 -3.61
N GLU A 185 -23.97 8.11 -3.05
CA GLU A 185 -23.96 7.09 -2.01
C GLU A 185 -23.64 5.73 -2.63
N VAL A 186 -22.55 5.10 -2.15
CA VAL A 186 -22.12 3.76 -2.58
C VAL A 186 -22.25 2.81 -1.40
N PHE A 187 -22.93 1.69 -1.64
CA PHE A 187 -23.23 0.70 -0.60
C PHE A 187 -22.18 -0.39 -0.58
N PHE A 188 -21.67 -0.69 0.61
CA PHE A 188 -20.67 -1.71 0.83
C PHE A 188 -21.19 -2.77 1.80
N HIS A 189 -20.73 -3.99 1.56
CA HIS A 189 -20.85 -5.10 2.48
C HIS A 189 -19.44 -5.50 2.92
N ALA A 190 -19.14 -5.36 4.21
CA ALA A 190 -17.90 -5.84 4.80
C ALA A 190 -18.15 -7.02 5.72
N ASN A 191 -17.15 -7.87 5.84
CA ASN A 191 -17.19 -9.00 6.74
C ASN A 191 -15.80 -9.24 7.36
N THR A 192 -15.78 -9.45 8.67
CA THR A 192 -14.60 -9.98 9.37
C THR A 192 -14.77 -11.47 9.51
N TYR A 193 -13.97 -12.23 8.78
CA TYR A 193 -14.00 -13.69 8.80
C TYR A 193 -13.20 -14.21 9.99
N PHE A 194 -13.67 -15.28 10.63
CA PHE A 194 -12.96 -15.93 11.75
C PHE A 194 -12.63 -14.99 12.91
N HIS A 195 -13.59 -14.19 13.31
CA HIS A 195 -13.42 -13.11 14.28
C HIS A 195 -12.77 -13.56 15.60
N ASP A 196 -13.21 -14.69 16.14
CA ASP A 196 -12.79 -15.18 17.47
C ASP A 196 -11.57 -16.12 17.40
N GLU A 197 -11.18 -16.59 16.21
CA GLU A 197 -10.13 -17.59 16.03
C GLU A 197 -8.90 -17.06 15.26
N GLY A 198 -8.97 -15.80 14.80
CA GLY A 198 -7.91 -15.12 14.05
C GLY A 198 -7.80 -15.55 12.57
N HIS A 199 -7.18 -14.68 11.78
CA HIS A 199 -7.05 -14.86 10.34
C HIS A 199 -6.28 -16.12 9.92
N GLN A 200 -5.39 -16.64 10.75
CA GLN A 200 -4.62 -17.84 10.45
C GLN A 200 -5.51 -19.08 10.31
N LYS A 201 -6.47 -19.27 11.21
CA LYS A 201 -7.42 -20.38 11.11
C LYS A 201 -8.30 -20.22 9.87
N GLY A 202 -8.68 -18.98 9.56
CA GLY A 202 -9.42 -18.67 8.36
C GLY A 202 -8.72 -19.09 7.09
N ALA A 203 -7.44 -18.81 6.99
CA ALA A 203 -6.62 -19.22 5.86
C ALA A 203 -6.65 -20.75 5.67
N LEU A 204 -6.47 -21.51 6.75
CA LEU A 204 -6.48 -22.97 6.69
C LEU A 204 -7.81 -23.52 6.15
N VAL A 205 -8.94 -23.01 6.63
CA VAL A 205 -10.27 -23.44 6.18
C VAL A 205 -10.48 -23.18 4.68
N ILE A 206 -10.09 -21.99 4.20
CA ILE A 206 -10.19 -21.67 2.76
C ILE A 206 -9.21 -22.53 1.94
N GLY A 207 -8.00 -22.75 2.46
CA GLY A 207 -7.01 -23.62 1.83
C GLY A 207 -7.51 -25.07 1.68
N ASP A 208 -8.15 -25.62 2.72
CA ASP A 208 -8.76 -26.95 2.65
C ASP A 208 -9.91 -26.98 1.62
N ALA A 209 -10.73 -25.95 1.55
CA ALA A 209 -11.81 -25.86 0.55
C ALA A 209 -11.27 -25.88 -0.88
N VAL A 210 -10.25 -25.09 -1.18
CA VAL A 210 -9.64 -24.99 -2.52
C VAL A 210 -8.97 -26.31 -2.91
N GLN A 211 -8.29 -26.99 -1.98
CA GLN A 211 -7.70 -28.32 -2.23
C GLN A 211 -8.78 -29.37 -2.47
N ALA A 212 -9.91 -29.29 -1.76
CA ALA A 212 -11.05 -30.18 -1.99
C ALA A 212 -11.70 -29.94 -3.37
N GLU A 213 -11.61 -28.75 -3.93
CA GLU A 213 -12.01 -28.41 -5.30
C GLU A 213 -11.04 -28.94 -6.36
N GLY A 214 -9.82 -29.33 -5.98
CA GLY A 214 -8.85 -29.97 -6.88
C GLY A 214 -7.55 -29.21 -7.11
N ALA A 215 -7.27 -28.13 -6.37
CA ALA A 215 -5.96 -27.49 -6.42
C ALA A 215 -4.88 -28.38 -5.76
N GLU A 216 -3.71 -28.46 -6.38
CA GLU A 216 -2.54 -29.11 -5.79
C GLU A 216 -1.56 -28.04 -5.30
N ILE A 217 -1.28 -28.03 -3.99
CA ILE A 217 -0.41 -27.04 -3.36
C ILE A 217 0.87 -27.72 -2.87
N PHE A 218 2.01 -27.27 -3.43
CA PHE A 218 3.35 -27.72 -3.04
C PHE A 218 3.83 -26.81 -1.90
N PHE A 219 3.70 -27.28 -0.67
CA PHE A 219 4.12 -26.56 0.53
C PHE A 219 5.64 -26.61 0.73
N GLU A 220 6.18 -25.67 1.53
CA GLU A 220 7.61 -25.53 1.81
C GLU A 220 8.49 -25.45 0.54
N THR A 221 7.88 -24.95 -0.56
CA THR A 221 8.47 -24.87 -1.88
C THR A 221 8.38 -23.45 -2.41
N PRO A 222 9.23 -22.51 -1.89
CA PRO A 222 9.28 -21.14 -2.38
C PRO A 222 9.61 -21.08 -3.87
N CYS A 223 8.95 -20.21 -4.60
CA CYS A 223 9.27 -19.95 -6.01
C CYS A 223 10.60 -19.21 -6.10
N VAL A 224 11.60 -19.83 -6.71
CA VAL A 224 12.96 -19.28 -6.85
C VAL A 224 13.24 -18.70 -8.23
N GLN A 225 12.60 -19.19 -9.28
CA GLN A 225 12.68 -18.66 -10.65
C GLN A 225 11.37 -18.90 -11.41
N LEU A 226 11.20 -18.18 -12.52
CA LEU A 226 10.17 -18.49 -13.51
C LEU A 226 10.82 -19.11 -14.75
N LEU A 227 10.15 -20.11 -15.31
CA LEU A 227 10.53 -20.70 -16.59
C LEU A 227 10.07 -19.77 -17.71
N VAL A 228 11.00 -19.33 -18.55
CA VAL A 228 10.71 -18.51 -19.74
C VAL A 228 11.09 -19.30 -20.98
N GLU A 229 10.12 -19.59 -21.85
CA GLU A 229 10.30 -20.29 -23.12
C GLU A 229 9.73 -19.43 -24.25
N ASP A 230 10.49 -19.25 -25.33
CA ASP A 230 10.10 -18.47 -26.51
C ASP A 230 9.54 -17.05 -26.19
N GLY A 231 10.05 -16.41 -25.12
CA GLY A 231 9.62 -15.08 -24.67
C GLY A 231 8.34 -15.06 -23.83
N ARG A 232 7.77 -16.23 -23.52
CA ARG A 232 6.59 -16.42 -22.67
C ARG A 232 6.99 -17.01 -21.32
N VAL A 233 6.35 -16.57 -20.25
CA VAL A 233 6.44 -17.26 -18.95
C VAL A 233 5.61 -18.55 -19.04
N ALA A 234 6.30 -19.68 -19.01
CA ALA A 234 5.74 -21.01 -19.24
C ALA A 234 5.64 -21.87 -17.96
N GLY A 235 6.08 -21.35 -16.80
CA GLY A 235 6.02 -22.08 -15.53
C GLY A 235 6.70 -21.36 -14.39
N ALA A 236 6.63 -21.98 -13.21
CA ALA A 236 7.31 -21.53 -11.99
C ALA A 236 8.16 -22.67 -11.43
N ILE A 237 9.36 -22.32 -10.96
CA ILE A 237 10.33 -23.26 -10.39
C ILE A 237 10.40 -22.99 -8.89
N GLY A 238 10.07 -24.00 -8.11
CA GLY A 238 10.22 -24.01 -6.66
C GLY A 238 11.47 -24.76 -6.23
N GLU A 239 12.01 -24.43 -5.07
CA GLU A 239 13.12 -25.15 -4.46
C GLU A 239 12.77 -25.51 -3.02
N THR A 240 12.82 -26.78 -2.69
CA THR A 240 12.58 -27.28 -1.33
C THR A 240 13.82 -27.09 -0.45
N LYS A 241 13.69 -27.28 0.86
CA LYS A 241 14.81 -27.09 1.82
C LYS A 241 16.01 -28.03 1.58
N ASP A 242 15.79 -29.17 0.97
CA ASP A 242 16.82 -30.15 0.61
C ASP A 242 17.42 -29.91 -0.79
N GLY A 243 16.99 -28.83 -1.46
CA GLY A 243 17.51 -28.42 -2.75
C GLY A 243 16.84 -29.10 -3.95
N THR A 244 15.69 -29.77 -3.74
CA THR A 244 14.91 -30.37 -4.82
C THR A 244 14.26 -29.27 -5.66
N HIS A 245 14.47 -29.27 -6.97
CA HIS A 245 13.83 -28.34 -7.89
C HIS A 245 12.52 -28.93 -8.42
N VAL A 246 11.43 -28.26 -8.16
CA VAL A 246 10.08 -28.62 -8.61
C VAL A 246 9.62 -27.62 -9.68
N LEU A 247 9.42 -28.08 -10.90
CA LEU A 247 8.87 -27.29 -11.99
C LEU A 247 7.36 -27.51 -12.10
N LEU A 248 6.59 -26.42 -12.01
CA LEU A 248 5.18 -26.40 -12.39
C LEU A 248 5.04 -25.67 -13.73
N ARG A 249 4.75 -26.42 -14.81
CA ARG A 249 4.46 -25.88 -16.14
C ARG A 249 3.05 -25.32 -16.21
N ALA A 250 2.90 -24.16 -16.85
CA ALA A 250 1.64 -23.46 -17.03
C ALA A 250 1.25 -23.40 -18.52
N ASN A 251 0.20 -24.14 -18.92
CA ASN A 251 -0.30 -24.08 -20.29
C ASN A 251 -0.87 -22.71 -20.66
N LYS A 252 -1.52 -22.04 -19.69
CA LYS A 252 -2.22 -20.76 -19.90
C LYS A 252 -1.50 -19.58 -19.26
N GLY A 253 -1.04 -19.70 -18.00
CA GLY A 253 -0.32 -18.63 -17.35
C GLY A 253 0.06 -18.89 -15.90
N VAL A 254 1.00 -18.08 -15.41
CA VAL A 254 1.47 -18.04 -14.02
C VAL A 254 0.93 -16.80 -13.35
N ILE A 255 0.29 -16.97 -12.18
CA ILE A 255 -0.28 -15.89 -11.39
C ILE A 255 0.58 -15.70 -10.12
N MET A 256 1.28 -14.57 -10.04
CA MET A 256 2.05 -14.17 -8.87
C MET A 256 1.11 -13.65 -7.78
N ALA A 257 0.94 -14.41 -6.70
CA ALA A 257 0.12 -14.09 -5.54
C ALA A 257 0.95 -14.14 -4.23
N ALA A 258 2.28 -13.95 -4.36
CA ALA A 258 3.26 -14.13 -3.29
C ALA A 258 3.28 -13.00 -2.24
N GLY A 259 2.33 -12.06 -2.32
CA GLY A 259 2.25 -10.93 -1.41
C GLY A 259 3.32 -9.87 -1.69
N ASP A 260 3.67 -9.11 -0.66
CA ASP A 260 4.64 -8.02 -0.71
C ASP A 260 6.05 -8.47 -0.27
N TYR A 261 6.91 -7.49 -0.02
CA TYR A 261 8.32 -7.69 0.34
C TYR A 261 8.70 -6.96 1.65
N VAL A 262 7.74 -6.72 2.54
CA VAL A 262 7.97 -5.98 3.80
C VAL A 262 9.06 -6.63 4.67
N GLY A 263 9.26 -7.93 4.55
CA GLY A 263 10.30 -8.70 5.27
C GLY A 263 11.68 -8.66 4.63
N ASP A 264 11.86 -8.00 3.48
CA ASP A 264 13.17 -7.80 2.84
C ASP A 264 13.60 -6.34 2.99
N SER A 265 14.56 -6.10 3.87
CA SER A 265 15.03 -4.74 4.18
C SER A 265 15.67 -4.03 2.99
N GLU A 266 16.36 -4.75 2.09
CA GLU A 266 16.99 -4.15 0.92
C GLU A 266 15.94 -3.68 -0.10
N MET A 267 14.94 -4.53 -0.42
CA MET A 267 13.82 -4.15 -1.27
C MET A 267 12.99 -3.03 -0.63
N LEU A 268 12.71 -3.16 0.68
CA LEU A 268 11.92 -2.17 1.42
C LEU A 268 12.54 -0.78 1.31
N TYR A 269 13.82 -0.64 1.63
CA TYR A 269 14.47 0.67 1.60
C TYR A 269 14.76 1.19 0.19
N TYR A 270 14.79 0.29 -0.80
CA TYR A 270 14.95 0.67 -2.20
C TYR A 270 13.65 1.24 -2.80
N TYR A 271 12.52 0.55 -2.60
CA TYR A 271 11.23 0.96 -3.16
C TYR A 271 10.41 1.84 -2.22
N THR A 272 10.72 1.87 -0.93
CA THR A 272 10.00 2.63 0.09
C THR A 272 11.01 3.27 1.06
N PRO A 273 11.85 4.21 0.56
CA PRO A 273 12.95 4.78 1.37
C PRO A 273 12.47 5.52 2.60
N ASP A 274 11.23 6.02 2.60
CA ASP A 274 10.56 6.68 3.71
C ASP A 274 10.03 5.68 4.78
N ALA A 275 10.17 4.38 4.55
CA ALA A 275 9.88 3.34 5.53
C ALA A 275 11.09 2.97 6.41
N LYS A 276 12.26 3.55 6.13
CA LYS A 276 13.46 3.29 6.91
C LYS A 276 13.24 3.69 8.37
N GLY A 277 13.55 2.78 9.29
CA GLY A 277 13.32 2.96 10.73
C GLY A 277 11.97 2.45 11.24
N LEU A 278 11.04 2.07 10.37
CA LEU A 278 9.82 1.39 10.79
C LEU A 278 10.07 -0.11 10.97
N HIS A 279 9.40 -0.72 11.96
CA HIS A 279 9.47 -2.15 12.16
C HIS A 279 8.74 -2.90 11.05
N GLN A 280 9.31 -4.03 10.65
CA GLN A 280 8.68 -4.95 9.70
C GLN A 280 7.70 -5.85 10.46
N ALA A 281 6.46 -5.92 9.97
CA ALA A 281 5.43 -6.70 10.66
C ALA A 281 5.71 -8.22 10.63
N VAL A 282 6.37 -8.73 9.55
CA VAL A 282 6.61 -10.16 9.37
C VAL A 282 7.81 -10.43 8.44
N ASP A 283 8.60 -11.45 8.77
CA ASP A 283 9.83 -11.79 8.02
C ASP A 283 9.56 -12.67 6.79
N PHE A 284 8.47 -13.44 6.79
CA PHE A 284 8.21 -14.41 5.73
C PHE A 284 7.73 -13.79 4.40
N ARG A 285 7.29 -12.53 4.38
CA ARG A 285 6.99 -11.77 3.18
C ARG A 285 8.26 -11.10 2.64
N ASN A 286 9.14 -11.91 2.10
CA ASN A 286 10.51 -11.52 1.71
C ASN A 286 10.69 -11.21 0.22
N GLY A 287 9.59 -11.09 -0.53
CA GLY A 287 9.62 -10.72 -1.95
C GLY A 287 10.21 -11.75 -2.90
N THR A 288 10.45 -13.00 -2.48
CA THR A 288 11.09 -14.02 -3.32
C THR A 288 10.36 -14.22 -4.65
N GLY A 289 9.02 -14.31 -4.62
CA GLY A 289 8.23 -14.41 -5.85
C GLY A 289 8.32 -13.16 -6.73
N LEU A 290 8.37 -11.96 -6.13
CA LEU A 290 8.54 -10.70 -6.88
C LEU A 290 9.90 -10.65 -7.58
N LYS A 291 10.97 -11.09 -6.89
CA LYS A 291 12.32 -11.19 -7.47
C LYS A 291 12.32 -12.15 -8.67
N ALA A 292 11.69 -13.32 -8.54
CA ALA A 292 11.58 -14.27 -9.64
C ALA A 292 10.89 -13.67 -10.87
N ALA A 293 9.82 -12.89 -10.67
CA ALA A 293 9.12 -12.18 -11.74
C ALA A 293 9.99 -11.06 -12.36
N MET A 294 10.72 -10.29 -11.55
CA MET A 294 11.65 -9.27 -12.07
C MET A 294 12.76 -9.89 -12.92
N TRP A 295 13.32 -11.02 -12.51
CA TRP A 295 14.33 -11.74 -13.29
C TRP A 295 13.78 -12.32 -14.59
N ALA A 296 12.46 -12.55 -14.68
CA ALA A 296 11.76 -12.92 -15.91
C ALA A 296 11.36 -11.71 -16.77
N GLY A 297 11.72 -10.50 -16.38
CA GLY A 297 11.53 -9.27 -17.16
C GLY A 297 10.42 -8.34 -16.64
N ALA A 298 9.68 -8.72 -15.60
CA ALA A 298 8.63 -7.86 -15.06
C ALA A 298 9.22 -6.65 -14.34
N GLN A 299 8.52 -5.53 -14.44
CA GLN A 299 8.89 -4.29 -13.78
C GLN A 299 8.09 -4.09 -12.50
N MET A 300 8.75 -3.64 -11.44
CA MET A 300 8.06 -3.11 -10.25
C MET A 300 7.47 -1.74 -10.53
N CYS A 301 6.42 -1.39 -9.82
CA CYS A 301 5.89 -0.04 -9.81
C CYS A 301 6.98 0.99 -9.42
N PRO A 302 6.86 2.25 -9.83
CA PRO A 302 7.80 3.29 -9.40
C PRO A 302 7.78 3.49 -7.89
N ALA A 303 8.93 3.75 -7.29
CA ALA A 303 9.03 4.21 -5.92
C ALA A 303 8.35 5.62 -5.76
N SER A 304 7.81 5.99 -4.62
CA SER A 304 7.66 5.17 -3.41
C SER A 304 6.41 4.30 -3.50
N HIS A 305 6.46 3.08 -2.96
CA HIS A 305 5.28 2.22 -2.94
C HIS A 305 4.34 2.63 -1.81
N THR A 306 3.04 2.41 -2.02
CA THR A 306 2.01 2.62 -1.01
C THR A 306 2.20 1.63 0.12
N LYS A 307 2.36 2.15 1.33
CA LYS A 307 2.52 1.37 2.55
C LYS A 307 1.30 1.47 3.45
N MET A 308 0.90 0.36 4.02
CA MET A 308 -0.08 0.31 5.09
C MET A 308 0.66 0.45 6.41
N VAL A 309 0.58 1.63 6.99
CA VAL A 309 1.14 1.93 8.29
C VAL A 309 -0.02 2.30 9.20
N HIS A 310 -0.28 1.46 10.20
CA HIS A 310 -1.26 1.78 11.23
C HIS A 310 -0.57 2.55 12.34
N GLY A 311 -1.12 3.70 12.66
CA GLY A 311 -0.56 4.52 13.70
C GLY A 311 -0.74 3.89 15.07
N GLU A 312 0.29 4.03 15.86
CA GLU A 312 0.27 3.73 17.27
C GLU A 312 0.06 4.99 18.10
N GLY A 313 -0.48 4.80 19.23
CA GLY A 313 -0.76 5.83 20.22
C GLY A 313 -2.00 5.46 21.02
N PRO A 314 -2.18 6.03 22.21
CA PRO A 314 -3.31 5.69 23.05
C PRO A 314 -4.62 6.12 22.38
N LYS A 315 -5.15 5.21 21.60
CA LYS A 315 -6.53 5.16 21.13
C LYS A 315 -7.14 6.46 20.60
N VAL A 316 -6.38 7.24 19.82
CA VAL A 316 -6.94 8.24 18.90
C VAL A 316 -6.67 7.80 17.50
N ARG A 317 -7.70 7.73 16.69
CA ARG A 317 -7.51 7.46 15.27
C ARG A 317 -7.05 8.72 14.55
N PHE A 318 -6.36 8.53 13.43
CA PHE A 318 -5.68 9.54 12.64
C PHE A 318 -6.63 10.52 11.93
N GLU A 319 -7.90 10.19 11.94
CA GLU A 319 -8.92 10.86 11.15
C GLU A 319 -9.42 12.16 11.77
N MET A 320 -8.90 12.55 12.94
CA MET A 320 -9.29 13.82 13.58
C MET A 320 -8.28 14.92 13.22
N PRO A 321 -8.69 15.92 12.44
CA PRO A 321 -7.81 16.96 11.93
C PRO A 321 -7.52 18.07 12.97
N TYR A 322 -7.12 17.67 14.17
CA TYR A 322 -6.63 18.60 15.18
C TYR A 322 -5.20 19.06 14.88
N LEU A 323 -4.67 19.98 15.63
CA LEU A 323 -3.32 20.51 15.46
C LEU A 323 -2.28 19.41 15.67
N PHE A 324 -1.33 19.25 14.75
CA PHE A 324 -0.19 18.35 14.89
C PHE A 324 1.10 19.12 15.13
N LEU A 325 1.87 18.67 16.12
CA LEU A 325 3.18 19.22 16.45
C LEU A 325 4.26 18.16 16.29
N ASP A 326 5.26 18.48 15.47
CA ASP A 326 6.42 17.63 15.18
C ASP A 326 7.40 17.54 16.37
N ARG A 327 8.54 16.86 16.17
CA ARG A 327 9.60 16.70 17.16
C ARG A 327 10.23 18.00 17.67
N HIS A 328 9.98 19.12 17.01
CA HIS A 328 10.42 20.47 17.40
C HIS A 328 9.32 21.27 18.14
N GLY A 329 8.16 20.64 18.38
CA GLY A 329 6.99 21.33 18.93
C GLY A 329 6.35 22.30 17.93
N LYS A 330 6.55 22.10 16.64
CA LYS A 330 6.04 22.99 15.60
C LYS A 330 5.01 22.29 14.72
N ARG A 331 4.02 23.07 14.28
CA ARG A 331 3.07 22.64 13.27
C ARG A 331 3.78 22.38 11.94
N PHE A 332 3.41 21.34 11.20
CA PHE A 332 4.17 20.89 10.03
C PHE A 332 3.31 20.54 8.81
N MET A 333 1.98 20.60 8.88
CA MET A 333 1.12 20.22 7.77
C MET A 333 -0.30 20.79 7.89
N ASP A 334 -1.09 20.68 6.80
CA ASP A 334 -2.55 20.73 6.84
C ASP A 334 -3.09 19.42 7.40
N GLU A 335 -3.61 19.45 8.60
CA GLU A 335 -4.18 18.27 9.27
C GLU A 335 -5.51 17.85 8.64
N GLY A 336 -6.17 18.73 7.90
CA GLY A 336 -7.40 18.43 7.15
C GLY A 336 -7.16 17.50 5.96
N CYS A 337 -5.91 17.33 5.51
CA CYS A 337 -5.56 16.37 4.45
C CYS A 337 -5.38 14.94 4.97
N CYS A 338 -5.70 14.67 6.24
CA CYS A 338 -5.46 13.38 6.90
C CYS A 338 -6.05 12.19 6.14
N ARG A 339 -5.20 11.50 5.43
CA ARG A 339 -5.40 10.15 4.93
C ARG A 339 -4.41 9.26 5.64
N MET A 340 -4.82 8.12 6.19
CA MET A 340 -3.95 7.36 7.11
C MET A 340 -2.59 7.03 6.50
N GLY A 341 -2.54 6.47 5.30
CA GLY A 341 -1.29 6.17 4.61
C GLY A 341 -0.50 7.44 4.24
N TYR A 342 -1.20 8.47 3.77
CA TYR A 342 -0.59 9.74 3.40
C TYR A 342 -0.01 10.49 4.60
N LEU A 343 -0.71 10.51 5.73
CA LEU A 343 -0.21 11.09 6.97
C LEU A 343 1.12 10.43 7.39
N ASN A 344 1.17 9.10 7.37
CA ASN A 344 2.38 8.38 7.76
C ASN A 344 3.54 8.67 6.80
N GLU A 345 3.29 8.67 5.50
CA GLU A 345 4.28 9.04 4.49
C GLU A 345 4.76 10.49 4.68
N PHE A 346 3.83 11.42 4.88
CA PHE A 346 4.14 12.82 5.09
C PHE A 346 4.96 13.06 6.35
N THR A 347 4.59 12.41 7.44
CA THR A 347 5.31 12.47 8.72
C THR A 347 6.73 11.93 8.57
N ASN A 348 6.88 10.78 7.92
CA ASN A 348 8.19 10.18 7.68
C ASN A 348 9.08 11.05 6.80
N LYS A 349 8.54 11.62 5.73
CA LYS A 349 9.30 12.54 4.85
C LYS A 349 9.73 13.81 5.58
N TYR A 350 8.81 14.37 6.37
CA TYR A 350 9.08 15.60 7.10
C TYR A 350 10.08 15.39 8.24
N LEU A 351 10.02 14.25 8.90
CA LEU A 351 10.91 13.90 10.01
C LEU A 351 12.19 13.18 9.54
N ALA A 352 12.44 13.12 8.23
CA ALA A 352 13.62 12.47 7.64
C ALA A 352 14.97 13.14 7.98
N GLU A 353 14.95 14.25 8.70
CA GLU A 353 16.16 14.91 9.23
C GLU A 353 16.84 14.13 10.37
N VAL A 354 16.12 13.15 10.95
CA VAL A 354 16.64 12.29 12.01
C VAL A 354 17.44 11.16 11.40
N ASP A 355 18.53 10.77 12.04
CA ASP A 355 19.24 9.55 11.67
C ASP A 355 18.31 8.35 11.88
N PHE A 356 17.87 7.75 10.79
CA PHE A 356 16.93 6.62 10.78
C PHE A 356 17.44 5.38 11.54
N ALA A 357 18.73 5.31 11.87
CA ALA A 357 19.27 4.25 12.71
C ALA A 357 18.70 4.28 14.16
N GLU A 358 18.14 5.41 14.58
CA GLU A 358 17.58 5.62 15.91
C GLU A 358 16.04 5.60 15.99
N SER A 359 15.36 5.26 14.91
CA SER A 359 13.96 4.78 14.74
C SER A 359 12.78 5.43 15.47
N THR A 360 12.89 6.62 15.99
CA THR A 360 11.73 7.36 16.56
C THR A 360 11.25 8.50 15.64
N ALA A 361 11.62 8.44 14.37
CA ALA A 361 11.49 9.55 13.43
C ALA A 361 10.04 9.96 13.13
N ALA A 362 9.10 9.02 13.13
CA ALA A 362 7.71 9.29 12.76
C ALA A 362 6.81 9.55 14.00
N LYS A 363 7.34 10.24 15.02
CA LYS A 363 6.60 10.58 16.24
C LYS A 363 6.21 12.05 16.25
N PHE A 364 4.98 12.32 16.68
CA PHE A 364 4.43 13.66 16.81
C PHE A 364 3.29 13.67 17.83
N PHE A 365 2.79 14.83 18.17
CA PHE A 365 1.60 14.96 19.02
C PHE A 365 0.43 15.57 18.25
N SER A 366 -0.77 15.06 18.51
CA SER A 366 -2.02 15.72 18.16
C SER A 366 -2.54 16.48 19.38
N ILE A 367 -2.77 17.78 19.24
CA ILE A 367 -3.29 18.62 20.33
C ILE A 367 -4.80 18.74 20.17
N VAL A 368 -5.53 18.32 21.20
CA VAL A 368 -6.97 18.05 21.14
C VAL A 368 -7.70 18.86 22.20
N PRO A 369 -8.73 19.67 21.85
CA PRO A 369 -9.51 20.41 22.83
C PRO A 369 -10.40 19.46 23.67
N THR A 370 -10.83 19.90 24.85
CA THR A 370 -11.68 19.07 25.73
C THR A 370 -13.07 18.77 25.16
N ASN A 371 -13.57 19.63 24.28
CA ASN A 371 -14.86 19.46 23.58
C ASN A 371 -14.71 18.76 22.21
N TRP A 372 -13.72 17.91 22.06
CA TRP A 372 -13.39 17.23 20.79
C TRP A 372 -14.55 16.40 20.23
N GLU A 373 -15.43 15.86 21.07
CA GLU A 373 -16.58 15.07 20.62
C GLU A 373 -17.59 15.92 19.82
N GLU A 374 -17.78 17.18 20.20
CA GLU A 374 -18.67 18.11 19.48
C GLU A 374 -18.13 18.39 18.06
N HIS A 375 -16.82 18.59 17.93
CA HIS A 375 -16.18 18.80 16.64
C HIS A 375 -16.21 17.53 15.78
N TYR A 376 -15.94 16.38 16.38
CA TYR A 376 -16.07 15.10 15.71
C TYR A 376 -17.46 14.91 15.11
N ASP A 377 -18.51 15.14 15.89
CA ASP A 377 -19.89 15.01 15.42
C ASP A 377 -20.22 15.98 14.28
N ALA A 378 -19.65 17.18 14.31
CA ALA A 378 -19.81 18.14 13.23
C ALA A 378 -19.06 17.73 11.95
N TRP A 379 -17.89 17.12 12.07
CA TRP A 379 -17.04 16.76 10.92
C TRP A 379 -17.46 15.47 10.21
N LYS A 380 -18.08 14.51 10.90
CA LYS A 380 -18.45 13.23 10.34
C LYS A 380 -19.37 13.31 9.12
N ASP A 381 -20.18 14.36 9.01
CA ASP A 381 -21.19 14.51 7.97
C ASP A 381 -20.65 15.14 6.67
N PHE A 382 -19.53 15.87 6.75
CA PHE A 382 -18.95 16.55 5.59
C PHE A 382 -17.48 16.20 5.33
N SER A 383 -16.87 15.44 6.22
CA SER A 383 -15.47 15.09 6.11
C SER A 383 -15.22 14.09 5.01
N ASP A 384 -14.22 14.36 4.17
CA ASP A 384 -13.62 13.37 3.27
C ASP A 384 -12.82 12.31 4.04
N ILE A 385 -12.73 12.49 5.34
CA ILE A 385 -12.00 11.65 6.28
C ILE A 385 -12.96 10.57 6.75
N SER A 386 -12.56 9.29 6.65
CA SER A 386 -13.35 8.20 7.19
C SER A 386 -13.32 8.23 8.71
N ILE A 387 -14.35 8.82 9.28
CA ILE A 387 -14.49 8.95 10.74
C ILE A 387 -15.22 7.76 11.36
N HIS A 388 -15.83 6.88 10.55
CA HIS A 388 -16.69 5.79 11.04
C HIS A 388 -16.05 4.87 12.08
N ASN A 389 -14.73 4.75 12.07
CA ASN A 389 -13.99 3.92 13.02
C ASN A 389 -13.23 4.70 14.10
N ALA A 390 -13.14 6.02 13.99
CA ALA A 390 -12.39 6.85 14.92
C ALA A 390 -12.90 6.73 16.38
N TYR A 391 -14.19 6.41 16.53
CA TYR A 391 -14.87 6.39 17.82
C TYR A 391 -14.73 5.09 18.62
N ARG A 392 -14.37 3.96 18.00
CA ARG A 392 -14.51 2.64 18.63
C ARG A 392 -13.50 2.36 19.75
N ASN A 393 -12.42 3.14 19.85
CA ASN A 393 -11.32 2.85 20.77
C ASN A 393 -10.69 4.12 21.37
N VAL A 394 -11.41 5.21 21.49
CA VAL A 394 -10.91 6.46 22.11
C VAL A 394 -10.92 6.30 23.63
N ASP A 395 -9.81 6.60 24.27
CA ASP A 395 -9.62 6.55 25.72
C ASP A 395 -8.92 7.85 26.18
N PRO A 396 -9.68 8.90 26.47
CA PRO A 396 -9.10 10.18 26.88
C PRO A 396 -8.33 10.11 28.20
N GLU A 397 -8.56 9.11 29.05
CA GLU A 397 -7.79 8.93 30.29
C GLU A 397 -6.33 8.55 30.02
N ALA A 398 -6.04 8.02 28.82
CA ALA A 398 -4.70 7.68 28.38
C ALA A 398 -3.97 8.87 27.71
N TRP A 399 -4.62 10.04 27.61
CA TRP A 399 -4.04 11.23 26.99
C TRP A 399 -3.33 12.10 28.00
N ILE A 400 -2.32 12.83 27.54
CA ILE A 400 -1.63 13.81 28.36
C ILE A 400 -2.56 15.04 28.51
N LYS A 401 -2.94 15.36 29.73
CA LYS A 401 -3.80 16.51 30.02
C LYS A 401 -2.96 17.65 30.58
N GLY A 402 -3.20 18.87 30.09
CA GLY A 402 -2.71 20.12 30.72
C GLY A 402 -3.87 21.00 31.11
N ASP A 403 -3.86 21.49 32.34
CA ASP A 403 -4.81 22.51 32.80
C ASP A 403 -4.36 23.93 32.35
N THR A 404 -3.07 24.06 31.94
CA THR A 404 -2.51 25.18 31.18
C THR A 404 -1.75 24.66 29.97
N LEU A 405 -1.40 25.53 29.01
CA LEU A 405 -0.59 25.14 27.86
C LEU A 405 0.84 24.75 28.26
N GLU A 406 1.38 25.41 29.29
CA GLU A 406 2.68 25.09 29.85
C GLU A 406 2.70 23.71 30.50
N GLU A 407 1.69 23.37 31.32
CA GLU A 407 1.56 22.01 31.89
C GLU A 407 1.40 20.95 30.81
N LEU A 408 0.64 21.24 29.73
CA LEU A 408 0.52 20.35 28.60
C LEU A 408 1.89 20.10 27.96
N ALA A 409 2.65 21.18 27.70
CA ALA A 409 3.97 21.10 27.08
C ALA A 409 4.98 20.33 27.95
N GLU A 410 4.98 20.58 29.28
CA GLU A 410 5.80 19.82 30.23
C GLU A 410 5.44 18.33 30.21
N GLY A 411 4.15 17.99 30.16
CA GLY A 411 3.68 16.61 30.04
C GLY A 411 4.09 15.94 28.74
N MET A 412 4.06 16.67 27.61
CA MET A 412 4.53 16.17 26.32
C MET A 412 6.03 15.86 26.34
N ILE A 413 6.83 16.76 26.91
CA ILE A 413 8.29 16.58 27.05
C ILE A 413 8.57 15.37 27.93
N ALA A 414 7.94 15.27 29.09
CA ALA A 414 8.15 14.14 30.00
C ALA A 414 7.79 12.80 29.36
N TYR A 415 6.69 12.75 28.61
CA TYR A 415 6.29 11.55 27.88
C TYR A 415 7.31 11.18 26.78
N ALA A 416 7.76 12.15 25.99
CA ALA A 416 8.72 11.92 24.92
C ALA A 416 10.08 11.44 25.47
N ASP A 417 10.55 11.99 26.62
CA ASP A 417 11.75 11.56 27.32
C ASP A 417 11.62 10.12 27.84
N GLU A 418 10.47 9.76 28.45
CA GLU A 418 10.21 8.43 28.97
C GLU A 418 10.17 7.37 27.86
N GLU A 419 9.54 7.70 26.73
CA GLU A 419 9.43 6.83 25.56
C GLU A 419 10.70 6.83 24.67
N GLY A 420 11.70 7.65 25.01
CA GLY A 420 12.95 7.74 24.27
C GLY A 420 12.81 8.31 22.87
N TRP A 421 11.86 9.24 22.67
CA TRP A 421 11.69 9.89 21.37
C TRP A 421 12.85 10.82 21.06
N ALA A 422 13.27 10.85 19.81
CA ALA A 422 14.22 11.86 19.34
C ALA A 422 13.49 13.20 19.17
N HIS A 423 13.72 14.15 20.05
CA HIS A 423 13.08 15.46 20.02
C HIS A 423 13.99 16.57 20.60
N ASP A 424 13.63 17.80 20.31
CA ASP A 424 14.19 19.02 20.94
C ASP A 424 13.06 19.96 21.42
N TYR A 425 12.00 19.37 21.96
CA TYR A 425 10.86 20.10 22.52
C TYR A 425 11.33 21.11 23.57
N THR A 426 10.73 22.30 23.50
CA THR A 426 10.75 23.26 24.61
C THR A 426 9.33 23.71 24.91
N VAL A 427 9.05 24.09 26.16
CA VAL A 427 7.74 24.61 26.55
C VAL A 427 7.36 25.78 25.68
N GLU A 428 8.31 26.69 25.43
CA GLU A 428 8.11 27.89 24.63
C GLU A 428 7.70 27.58 23.21
N ALA A 429 8.38 26.62 22.55
CA ALA A 429 8.09 26.28 21.15
C ALA A 429 6.70 25.65 20.99
N ILE A 430 6.30 24.79 21.92
CA ILE A 430 4.98 24.14 21.92
C ILE A 430 3.89 25.19 22.14
N VAL A 431 4.02 26.01 23.17
CA VAL A 431 3.04 27.07 23.54
C VAL A 431 2.93 28.10 22.41
N GLU A 432 4.05 28.53 21.82
CA GLU A 432 4.06 29.45 20.68
C GLU A 432 3.29 28.89 19.49
N SER A 433 3.50 27.60 19.18
CA SER A 433 2.81 26.93 18.06
C SER A 433 1.30 26.83 18.28
N ILE A 434 0.86 26.51 19.48
CA ILE A 434 -0.57 26.46 19.82
C ILE A 434 -1.18 27.86 19.75
N ASN A 435 -0.49 28.87 20.29
CA ASN A 435 -0.95 30.27 20.26
C ASN A 435 -1.03 30.80 18.83
N ARG A 436 -0.01 30.51 17.97
CA ARG A 436 -0.04 30.88 16.54
C ARG A 436 -1.23 30.27 15.83
N TYR A 437 -1.50 28.99 16.07
CA TYR A 437 -2.67 28.31 15.50
C TYR A 437 -3.98 28.98 15.95
N ASN A 438 -4.13 29.31 17.24
CA ASN A 438 -5.31 29.97 17.76
C ASN A 438 -5.47 31.40 17.20
N GLU A 439 -4.38 32.11 16.94
CA GLU A 439 -4.44 33.43 16.26
C GLU A 439 -5.06 33.30 14.87
N LEU A 440 -4.70 32.29 14.10
CA LEU A 440 -5.29 32.01 12.78
C LEU A 440 -6.78 31.70 12.88
N VAL A 441 -7.18 30.88 13.88
CA VAL A 441 -8.59 30.55 14.13
C VAL A 441 -9.40 31.80 14.44
N VAL A 442 -8.89 32.65 15.34
CA VAL A 442 -9.58 33.89 15.77
C VAL A 442 -9.63 34.91 14.63
N ALA A 443 -8.58 35.00 13.80
CA ALA A 443 -8.55 35.94 12.69
C ALA A 443 -9.62 35.61 11.62
N GLY A 444 -9.99 34.34 11.46
CA GLY A 444 -11.04 33.91 10.56
C GLY A 444 -10.79 34.23 9.07
N ASN A 445 -9.53 34.41 8.70
CA ASN A 445 -9.11 34.72 7.32
C ASN A 445 -8.62 33.47 6.55
N GLY A 446 -8.83 32.28 7.10
CA GLY A 446 -8.25 31.03 6.62
C GLY A 446 -6.91 30.73 7.29
N ASP A 447 -6.40 29.53 7.04
CA ASP A 447 -5.10 29.07 7.50
C ASP A 447 -3.99 29.56 6.56
N GLU A 448 -3.35 30.67 6.90
CA GLU A 448 -2.26 31.27 6.11
C GLU A 448 -0.98 30.42 6.13
N ASP A 449 -0.82 29.51 7.11
CA ASP A 449 0.41 28.74 7.29
C ASP A 449 0.42 27.47 6.44
N PHE A 450 -0.70 26.72 6.38
CA PHE A 450 -0.76 25.41 5.70
C PHE A 450 -2.00 25.21 4.82
N GLY A 451 -2.96 26.15 4.83
CA GLY A 451 -4.15 26.09 3.98
C GLY A 451 -5.21 25.10 4.46
N LYS A 452 -5.22 24.75 5.74
CA LYS A 452 -6.26 23.91 6.36
C LYS A 452 -7.63 24.56 6.18
N ARG A 453 -8.62 23.75 5.81
CA ARG A 453 -9.98 24.21 5.56
C ARG A 453 -10.59 24.80 6.83
N ASP A 454 -11.32 25.91 6.68
CA ASP A 454 -11.89 26.68 7.80
C ASP A 454 -12.78 25.83 8.70
N GLU A 455 -13.55 24.90 8.14
CA GLU A 455 -14.42 24.01 8.90
C GLU A 455 -13.67 23.06 9.85
N TYR A 456 -12.36 22.86 9.66
CA TYR A 456 -11.51 22.11 10.57
C TYR A 456 -10.69 22.99 11.52
N MET A 457 -10.77 24.29 11.36
CA MET A 457 -10.07 25.25 12.22
C MET A 457 -10.86 25.48 13.51
N VAL A 458 -10.46 24.80 14.58
CA VAL A 458 -11.09 24.91 15.90
C VAL A 458 -10.08 25.37 16.94
N PRO A 459 -10.47 26.25 17.87
CA PRO A 459 -9.54 26.75 18.87
C PRO A 459 -9.12 25.65 19.86
N ILE A 460 -7.89 25.73 20.31
CA ILE A 460 -7.32 24.84 21.32
C ILE A 460 -7.01 25.65 22.55
N GLU A 461 -7.91 25.62 23.52
CA GLU A 461 -7.78 26.32 24.80
C GLU A 461 -7.56 25.32 25.93
N ALA A 462 -6.80 25.70 26.93
CA ALA A 462 -6.64 24.90 28.13
C ALA A 462 -7.91 24.95 29.02
N PRO A 463 -8.29 23.83 29.66
CA PRO A 463 -7.61 22.55 29.63
C PRO A 463 -7.74 21.86 28.28
N CYS A 464 -6.68 21.19 27.86
CA CYS A 464 -6.64 20.45 26.59
C CYS A 464 -5.76 19.18 26.73
N TYR A 465 -5.70 18.42 25.65
CA TYR A 465 -4.96 17.17 25.63
C TYR A 465 -3.88 17.16 24.54
N ALA A 466 -2.77 16.46 24.82
CA ALA A 466 -1.81 16.05 23.82
C ALA A 466 -1.85 14.51 23.69
N VAL A 467 -1.97 14.06 22.46
CA VAL A 467 -2.09 12.64 22.16
C VAL A 467 -0.86 12.22 21.39
N PRO A 468 -0.04 11.31 21.96
CA PRO A 468 1.11 10.76 21.27
C PRO A 468 0.70 10.02 20.01
N ARG A 469 1.38 10.28 18.91
CA ARG A 469 1.11 9.72 17.60
C ARG A 469 2.39 9.20 16.97
N GLY A 470 2.26 8.24 16.09
CA GLY A 470 3.41 7.77 15.35
C GLY A 470 3.10 6.56 14.51
N ALA A 471 4.03 6.24 13.63
CA ALA A 471 4.07 5.02 12.87
C ALA A 471 5.22 4.17 13.40
N ASN A 472 4.95 2.94 13.83
CA ASN A 472 5.99 2.02 14.27
C ASN A 472 6.16 0.85 13.32
N ASN A 473 5.06 0.36 12.72
CA ASN A 473 5.05 -0.85 11.93
C ASN A 473 4.54 -0.60 10.52
N ILE A 474 5.08 -1.34 9.58
CA ILE A 474 4.50 -1.49 8.25
C ILE A 474 3.77 -2.83 8.22
N ASP A 475 2.43 -2.78 8.08
CA ASP A 475 1.63 -4.00 8.02
C ASP A 475 1.71 -4.65 6.64
N ALA A 476 1.73 -3.85 5.59
CA ALA A 476 1.84 -4.34 4.20
C ALA A 476 2.33 -3.24 3.26
N LEU A 477 2.90 -3.67 2.13
CA LEU A 477 3.06 -2.87 0.93
C LEU A 477 2.00 -3.31 -0.07
N VAL A 478 1.29 -2.37 -0.67
CA VAL A 478 0.14 -2.67 -1.53
C VAL A 478 0.34 -2.31 -3.00
N ASP A 479 1.58 -2.01 -3.35
CA ASP A 479 2.09 -1.90 -4.71
C ASP A 479 3.24 -2.90 -4.90
N GLY A 480 3.26 -3.54 -6.07
CA GLY A 480 4.21 -4.57 -6.43
C GLY A 480 4.63 -4.47 -7.89
N LEU A 481 4.49 -5.56 -8.63
CA LEU A 481 4.76 -5.61 -10.07
C LEU A 481 3.80 -4.69 -10.83
N TRP A 482 4.31 -3.92 -11.78
CA TRP A 482 3.48 -3.08 -12.62
C TRP A 482 2.63 -3.93 -13.55
N CYS A 483 1.32 -3.80 -13.43
CA CYS A 483 0.36 -4.57 -14.20
C CYS A 483 -0.60 -3.65 -14.98
N ASP A 484 -1.14 -4.16 -16.08
CA ASP A 484 -2.23 -3.53 -16.80
C ASP A 484 -3.59 -3.69 -16.07
N GLY A 485 -4.68 -3.29 -16.72
CA GLY A 485 -6.03 -3.40 -16.16
C GLY A 485 -6.54 -4.84 -15.98
N ASN A 486 -5.90 -5.83 -16.63
CA ASN A 486 -6.18 -7.26 -16.54
C ASN A 486 -5.22 -8.01 -15.61
N PHE A 487 -4.41 -7.26 -14.85
CA PHE A 487 -3.37 -7.80 -13.97
C PHE A 487 -2.25 -8.55 -14.69
N GLN A 488 -2.08 -8.36 -16.00
CA GLN A 488 -0.92 -8.86 -16.73
C GLN A 488 0.31 -8.00 -16.45
N CYS A 489 1.42 -8.62 -16.07
CA CYS A 489 2.65 -7.91 -15.73
C CYS A 489 3.26 -7.23 -16.96
N LEU A 490 3.86 -6.06 -16.75
CA LEU A 490 4.49 -5.27 -17.79
C LEU A 490 6.01 -5.31 -17.68
N ASP A 491 6.67 -5.28 -18.84
CA ASP A 491 8.12 -5.14 -18.95
C ASP A 491 8.58 -3.67 -18.84
N VAL A 492 9.88 -3.42 -18.99
CA VAL A 492 10.47 -2.07 -18.94
C VAL A 492 10.01 -1.15 -20.06
N ASP A 493 9.51 -1.70 -21.17
CA ASP A 493 8.92 -0.95 -22.29
C ASP A 493 7.40 -0.79 -22.15
N MET A 494 6.83 -1.15 -20.99
CA MET A 494 5.39 -1.15 -20.68
C MET A 494 4.57 -2.09 -21.57
N LYS A 495 5.18 -3.18 -22.04
CA LYS A 495 4.50 -4.22 -22.82
C LYS A 495 4.10 -5.36 -21.91
N PRO A 496 2.91 -5.95 -22.13
CA PRO A 496 2.49 -7.14 -21.40
C PRO A 496 3.46 -8.33 -21.63
N ILE A 497 3.86 -8.97 -20.54
CA ILE A 497 4.64 -10.21 -20.59
C ILE A 497 3.67 -11.36 -20.77
N GLU A 498 3.83 -12.11 -21.85
CA GLU A 498 2.97 -13.25 -22.14
C GLU A 498 3.07 -14.32 -21.05
N GLY A 499 1.92 -14.78 -20.55
CA GLY A 499 1.83 -15.83 -19.54
C GLY A 499 2.14 -15.39 -18.10
N LEU A 500 2.37 -14.11 -17.81
CA LEU A 500 2.68 -13.63 -16.46
C LEU A 500 1.65 -12.60 -15.94
N PHE A 501 1.07 -12.91 -14.79
CA PHE A 501 0.06 -12.09 -14.10
C PHE A 501 0.46 -11.89 -12.64
N ALA A 502 -0.03 -10.82 -11.99
CA ALA A 502 0.16 -10.61 -10.56
C ALA A 502 -1.11 -10.06 -9.91
N VAL A 503 -1.40 -10.50 -8.68
CA VAL A 503 -2.62 -10.18 -7.95
C VAL A 503 -2.35 -9.86 -6.47
N GLY A 504 -3.30 -9.24 -5.80
CA GLY A 504 -3.15 -8.85 -4.41
C GLY A 504 -1.99 -7.86 -4.22
N ASN A 505 -1.24 -7.97 -3.12
CA ASN A 505 -0.11 -7.10 -2.83
C ASN A 505 1.09 -7.30 -3.79
N ALA A 506 1.14 -8.42 -4.51
CA ALA A 506 2.16 -8.63 -5.54
C ALA A 506 1.93 -7.77 -6.79
N SER A 507 0.75 -7.16 -6.96
CA SER A 507 0.38 -6.32 -8.11
C SER A 507 0.30 -4.85 -7.73
N GLY A 508 0.48 -3.98 -8.71
CA GLY A 508 0.25 -2.54 -8.67
C GLY A 508 -0.05 -1.98 -10.07
N PRO A 509 -0.40 -0.72 -10.22
CA PRO A 509 -0.63 0.30 -9.19
C PRO A 509 -2.13 0.51 -8.88
N PHE A 510 -2.77 -0.38 -8.17
CA PHE A 510 -4.18 -0.22 -7.79
C PHE A 510 -4.41 1.08 -6.99
N PHE A 511 -3.50 1.39 -6.06
CA PHE A 511 -3.52 2.60 -5.25
C PHE A 511 -2.58 3.71 -5.77
N GLY A 512 -1.98 3.53 -6.93
CA GLY A 512 -1.23 4.57 -7.62
C GLY A 512 0.11 4.94 -7.00
N ASN A 513 0.71 4.10 -6.20
CA ASN A 513 2.00 4.33 -5.54
C ASN A 513 2.00 5.59 -4.65
N SER A 514 0.90 5.86 -3.97
CA SER A 514 0.81 7.04 -3.09
C SER A 514 0.11 6.74 -1.78
N ASN A 515 -1.19 6.44 -1.82
CA ASN A 515 -2.01 6.32 -0.63
C ASN A 515 -3.12 5.29 -0.84
N TYR A 516 -3.50 4.58 0.20
CA TYR A 516 -4.70 3.73 0.19
C TYR A 516 -5.83 4.41 0.97
N PRO A 517 -7.06 4.46 0.42
CA PRO A 517 -8.18 5.10 1.10
C PRO A 517 -8.69 4.23 2.25
N MET A 518 -8.72 4.80 3.46
CA MET A 518 -9.33 4.16 4.64
C MET A 518 -10.85 4.33 4.68
N ASP A 519 -11.40 5.17 3.81
CA ASP A 519 -12.83 5.43 3.70
C ASP A 519 -13.65 4.17 3.34
N ILE A 520 -13.02 3.22 2.67
CA ILE A 520 -13.62 1.93 2.32
C ILE A 520 -12.99 0.85 3.21
N GLU A 521 -13.66 0.59 4.33
CA GLU A 521 -13.20 -0.41 5.29
C GLU A 521 -13.16 -1.80 4.67
N GLY A 522 -12.03 -2.52 4.82
CA GLY A 522 -11.84 -3.84 4.22
C GLY A 522 -11.45 -3.84 2.74
N LEU A 523 -11.21 -2.67 2.14
CA LEU A 523 -10.81 -2.58 0.72
C LEU A 523 -9.56 -3.41 0.41
N SER A 524 -8.54 -3.39 1.25
CA SER A 524 -7.26 -4.07 0.96
C SER A 524 -7.43 -5.58 0.81
N VAL A 525 -8.05 -6.24 1.78
CA VAL A 525 -8.35 -7.69 1.71
C VAL A 525 -9.38 -7.98 0.63
N GLY A 526 -10.44 -7.16 0.54
CA GLY A 526 -11.45 -7.28 -0.52
C GLY A 526 -10.84 -7.17 -1.92
N ARG A 527 -9.89 -6.26 -2.13
CA ARG A 527 -9.11 -6.16 -3.36
C ARG A 527 -8.27 -7.43 -3.59
N ALA A 528 -7.56 -7.91 -2.58
CA ALA A 528 -6.70 -9.08 -2.73
C ALA A 528 -7.51 -10.32 -3.17
N ILE A 529 -8.63 -10.59 -2.50
CA ILE A 529 -9.55 -11.68 -2.85
C ILE A 529 -10.09 -11.49 -4.27
N THR A 530 -10.61 -10.29 -4.57
CA THR A 530 -11.28 -10.02 -5.85
C THR A 530 -10.32 -10.07 -7.03
N THR A 531 -9.10 -9.51 -6.90
CA THR A 531 -8.13 -9.51 -8.00
C THR A 531 -7.65 -10.92 -8.30
N GLY A 532 -7.45 -11.77 -7.28
CA GLY A 532 -7.18 -13.18 -7.45
C GLY A 532 -8.30 -13.89 -8.20
N PHE A 533 -9.54 -13.73 -7.72
CA PHE A 533 -10.73 -14.33 -8.30
C PHE A 533 -10.91 -13.95 -9.79
N ALA A 534 -10.87 -12.66 -10.10
CA ALA A 534 -11.06 -12.17 -11.47
C ALA A 534 -9.93 -12.65 -12.41
N THR A 535 -8.67 -12.60 -11.95
CA THR A 535 -7.51 -13.01 -12.74
C THR A 535 -7.46 -14.53 -12.93
N GLY A 536 -7.81 -15.33 -11.90
CA GLY A 536 -7.91 -16.78 -12.02
C GLY A 536 -8.88 -17.19 -13.11
N ARG A 537 -10.08 -16.61 -13.12
CA ARG A 537 -11.09 -16.84 -14.16
C ARG A 537 -10.62 -16.34 -15.54
N TYR A 538 -9.97 -15.18 -15.62
CA TYR A 538 -9.45 -14.64 -16.87
C TYR A 538 -8.39 -15.56 -17.49
N VAL A 539 -7.38 -15.96 -16.72
CA VAL A 539 -6.28 -16.82 -17.21
C VAL A 539 -6.81 -18.20 -17.59
N ALA A 540 -7.74 -18.77 -16.83
CA ALA A 540 -8.39 -20.04 -17.18
C ALA A 540 -9.14 -20.00 -18.52
N GLY A 541 -9.61 -18.81 -18.94
CA GLY A 541 -10.29 -18.59 -20.22
C GLY A 541 -9.37 -18.40 -21.42
N LEU A 542 -8.05 -18.19 -21.20
CA LEU A 542 -7.06 -18.12 -22.28
C LEU A 542 -6.77 -19.52 -22.86
#